data_491c4eb0c5a373521f60952dc435b1aa
#
_entry.id   491c4eb0c5a373521f60952dc435b1aa
#
_cell.length_a   1.000
_cell.length_b   1.000
_cell.length_c   1.000
_cell.angle_alpha   90.00
_cell.angle_beta   90.00
_cell.angle_gamma   90.00
#
_symmetry.space_group_name_H-M   'P 1'
#
loop_
_entity.id
_entity.type
_entity.pdbx_description
1 polymer ?
#
loop_
_entity_poly.entity_id
_entity_poly.type
_entity_poly.pdbx_seq_one_letter_code
_entity_poly.pdbx_strand_id
1 'polypeptide(L)' 'MAKIYFRRYKERIDSGEITVAEAITLAGTEVPTKWRAPVIEMLEALNV' A
#
# COMPACT_ATOMS: atom_id res chain seq x y z
N MET A 1 -3.40 -12.64 1.78
CA MET A 1 -3.58 -11.84 0.56
C MET A 1 -3.01 -10.43 0.60
N ALA A 2 -2.20 -10.15 1.63
CA ALA A 2 -1.56 -8.83 1.75
C ALA A 2 -0.72 -8.47 0.53
N LYS A 3 -0.05 -9.44 -0.07
CA LYS A 3 0.80 -9.21 -1.26
C LYS A 3 0.02 -8.67 -2.45
N ILE A 4 -1.24 -9.08 -2.60
CA ILE A 4 -2.08 -8.63 -3.71
C ILE A 4 -2.39 -7.15 -3.57
N TYR A 5 -2.75 -6.71 -2.37
CA TYR A 5 -3.01 -5.30 -2.11
C TYR A 5 -1.76 -4.47 -2.28
N PHE A 6 -0.64 -4.92 -1.73
CA PHE A 6 0.63 -4.23 -1.86
C PHE A 6 1.02 -4.08 -3.32
N ARG A 7 0.88 -5.13 -4.11
CA ARG A 7 1.23 -5.11 -5.53
C ARG A 7 0.41 -4.08 -6.30
N ARG A 8 -0.88 -3.98 -6.00
CA ARG A 8 -1.75 -3.00 -6.64
C ARG A 8 -1.30 -1.57 -6.34
N TYR A 9 -1.00 -1.28 -5.09
CA TYR A 9 -0.53 0.04 -4.71
C TYR A 9 0.84 0.34 -5.30
N LYS A 10 1.71 -0.66 -5.32
CA LYS A 10 3.04 -0.48 -5.91
C LYS A 10 2.95 -0.13 -7.38
N GLU A 11 2.09 -0.78 -8.12
CA GLU A 11 1.88 -0.49 -9.53
C GLU A 11 1.41 0.94 -9.74
N ARG A 12 0.51 1.42 -8.90
CA ARG A 12 0.01 2.80 -8.97
C ARG A 12 1.09 3.80 -8.61
N ILE A 13 1.94 3.46 -7.65
CA ILE A 13 3.08 4.30 -7.28
C ILE A 13 4.08 4.37 -8.45
N ASP A 14 4.40 3.24 -9.03
CA ASP A 14 5.34 3.16 -10.14
C ASP A 14 4.85 3.92 -11.38
N SER A 15 3.55 3.95 -11.60
CA SER A 15 2.96 4.68 -12.73
C SER A 15 2.84 6.18 -12.45
N GLY A 16 3.08 6.60 -11.21
CA GLY A 16 2.98 8.00 -10.83
C GLY A 16 1.59 8.47 -10.46
N GLU A 17 0.62 7.57 -10.35
CA GLU A 17 -0.74 7.95 -9.99
C GLU A 17 -0.85 8.40 -8.54
N ILE A 18 -0.11 7.74 -7.64
CA ILE A 18 -0.11 8.07 -6.21
C ILE A 18 1.30 8.02 -5.66
N THR A 19 1.50 8.63 -4.49
CA THR A 19 2.76 8.53 -3.76
C THR A 19 2.66 7.41 -2.73
N VAL A 20 3.80 7.04 -2.13
CA VAL A 20 3.83 6.04 -1.06
C VAL A 20 2.97 6.51 0.12
N ALA A 21 3.05 7.80 0.47
CA ALA A 21 2.25 8.35 1.56
C ALA A 21 0.76 8.21 1.28
N GLU A 22 0.34 8.49 0.04
CA GLU A 22 -1.05 8.34 -0.36
C GLU A 22 -1.48 6.87 -0.32
N ALA A 23 -0.61 5.96 -0.75
CA ALA A 23 -0.89 4.54 -0.72
C ALA A 23 -1.12 4.05 0.72
N ILE A 24 -0.31 4.52 1.66
CA ILE A 24 -0.47 4.16 3.08
C ILE A 24 -1.82 4.66 3.61
N THR A 25 -2.19 5.88 3.27
CA THR A 25 -3.48 6.44 3.66
C THR A 25 -4.64 5.64 3.08
N LEU A 26 -4.56 5.30 1.80
CA LEU A 26 -5.59 4.50 1.13
C LEU A 26 -5.68 3.10 1.73
N ALA A 27 -4.54 2.49 2.03
CA ALA A 27 -4.51 1.17 2.66
C ALA A 27 -5.21 1.19 4.02
N GLY A 28 -5.14 2.30 4.72
CA GLY A 28 -5.81 2.47 6.00
C GLY A 28 -7.34 2.47 5.90
N THR A 29 -7.89 2.70 4.71
CA THR A 29 -9.33 2.75 4.50
C THR A 29 -9.85 1.65 3.59
N GLU A 30 -9.09 1.29 2.54
CA GLU A 30 -9.54 0.33 1.54
C GLU A 30 -9.21 -1.12 1.86
N VAL A 31 -8.08 -1.36 2.53
CA VAL A 31 -7.67 -2.72 2.87
C VAL A 31 -8.40 -3.18 4.11
N PRO A 32 -8.95 -4.42 4.12
CA PRO A 32 -9.57 -4.96 5.32
C PRO A 32 -8.60 -4.91 6.51
N THR A 33 -9.11 -4.66 7.70
CA THR A 33 -8.31 -4.56 8.93
C THR A 33 -7.36 -5.76 9.08
N LYS A 34 -7.83 -6.92 8.69
CA LYS A 34 -7.09 -8.18 8.75
C LYS A 34 -5.75 -8.11 8.00
N TRP A 35 -5.70 -7.40 6.88
CA TRP A 35 -4.52 -7.33 6.01
C TRP A 35 -3.82 -5.97 6.06
N ARG A 36 -4.43 -5.01 6.73
CA ARG A 36 -3.96 -3.62 6.74
C ARG A 36 -2.52 -3.46 7.23
N ALA A 37 -2.22 -4.02 8.39
CA ALA A 37 -0.90 -3.88 8.99
C ALA A 37 0.22 -4.41 8.09
N PRO A 38 0.13 -5.64 7.54
CA PRO A 38 1.16 -6.13 6.62
C PRO A 38 1.31 -5.28 5.36
N VAL A 39 0.21 -4.79 4.81
CA VAL A 39 0.27 -3.96 3.60
C VAL A 39 0.96 -2.63 3.90
N ILE A 40 0.61 -2.00 5.00
CA ILE A 40 1.22 -0.74 5.40
C ILE A 40 2.72 -0.92 5.67
N GLU A 41 3.11 -2.00 6.33
CA GLU A 41 4.51 -2.29 6.56
C GLU A 41 5.30 -2.41 5.26
N MET A 42 4.75 -3.10 4.28
CA MET A 42 5.39 -3.24 2.98
C MET A 42 5.53 -1.90 2.27
N LEU A 43 4.50 -1.06 2.37
CA LEU A 43 4.52 0.27 1.75
C LEU A 43 5.52 1.18 2.44
N GLU A 44 5.63 1.11 3.75
CA GLU A 44 6.61 1.90 4.50
C GLU A 44 8.02 1.51 4.12
N ALA A 45 8.26 0.23 3.84
CA ALA A 45 9.57 -0.24 3.39
C ALA A 45 9.97 0.38 2.05
N LEU A 46 9.01 0.69 1.19
CA LEU A 46 9.29 1.36 -0.08
C LEU A 46 9.75 2.80 0.12
N ASN A 47 9.35 3.40 1.22
CA ASN A 47 9.65 4.81 1.49
C ASN A 47 11.02 5.02 2.16
N VAL A 48 11.76 3.96 2.38
CA VAL A 48 13.07 4.02 3.06
C VAL A 48 14.23 4.27 2.09
#